data_1f9fc048c065b6645ee6e1f8f8e92223
#
_entry.id   1f9fc048c065b6645ee6e1f8f8e92223
#
_cell.length_a   1.000
_cell.length_b   1.000
_cell.length_c   1.000
_cell.angle_alpha   90.00
_cell.angle_beta   90.00
_cell.angle_gamma   90.00
#
_symmetry.space_group_name_H-M   'P 1'
#
loop_
_entity.id
_entity.type
_entity.pdbx_description
1 polymer ?
#
loop_
_entity_poly.entity_id
_entity_poly.type
_entity_poly.pdbx_seq_one_letter_code
_entity_poly.pdbx_strand_id
1 'polypeptide(L)'
;MSVADLEACVDAILARTGERVVCATPLGLGKPVTLLNALYARVKAIPALHLSILTALSLEVPRASGKLERCFLEPYLRRAFAGVPALDYLNDLRGDTLPPNIEVFEFYFRPGAMLGIPHAQQNYMSSNYTHAGRDMLARGVNAVLVMVAERGGRYSLSCNPDLTVDVVEGMRARGAPCVVVAAVNRNLPFMTGDAEVDAGFFDILLDTPETAHALFAVPNPAIETADHAIGIHASALVKDGGTLQLGIGSVGDAVAHWLRQRHVDNAAYSAAAEALGIERHHALIDREGGLEPFAQGLFASTEMFTWGLMTLIRAGAIRRRAESGSGPILQAAFFLGPEEFYRRLRDLGDEERDSILMTSVLRVNDLFGEESLARRQRHDARFINICMMVTLSGAAVSDGLADGRVVSGVGGQYNFVAMAHELERARSILLLRSTREAGGRVESNIVFNYGHVTIPRHLRDVVVTEYGVADLRGRTDAEVAAALIAITDARFQEGLVRTAKAAGKLPLDWRIPEEALDNTPARLAARLAPLAARGLAPMFPLGTDFDADEQRLIPALMWLKRSAATWRGRLTLAAALANAEPSPEDSRALARMGLAAARGIEEHVLRGLVALALRRTQSR
;
A
#
# COMPACT_ATOMS: atom_id res chain seq x y z
N MET A 1 -35.42 3.79 -6.29
CA MET A 1 -36.15 4.60 -5.28
C MET A 1 -35.18 5.62 -4.72
N SER A 2 -35.49 6.91 -4.69
CA SER A 2 -34.67 7.92 -4.00
C SER A 2 -35.19 8.08 -2.58
N VAL A 3 -34.27 8.14 -1.59
CA VAL A 3 -34.58 8.25 -0.16
C VAL A 3 -33.81 9.45 0.40
N ALA A 4 -34.47 10.24 1.23
CA ALA A 4 -33.96 11.53 1.69
C ALA A 4 -33.31 11.51 3.07
N ASP A 5 -33.34 10.40 3.80
CA ASP A 5 -32.70 10.26 5.11
C ASP A 5 -32.17 8.83 5.37
N LEU A 6 -31.22 8.74 6.30
CA LEU A 6 -30.53 7.49 6.66
C LEU A 6 -31.45 6.43 7.25
N GLU A 7 -32.37 6.80 8.13
CA GLU A 7 -33.25 5.86 8.82
C GLU A 7 -34.24 5.22 7.85
N ALA A 8 -34.86 6.02 6.97
CA ALA A 8 -35.75 5.50 5.93
C ALA A 8 -34.99 4.58 4.96
N CYS A 9 -33.71 4.85 4.70
CA CYS A 9 -32.86 3.96 3.89
C CYS A 9 -32.62 2.61 4.60
N VAL A 10 -32.30 2.62 5.88
CA VAL A 10 -32.14 1.40 6.69
C VAL A 10 -33.43 0.59 6.73
N ASP A 11 -34.58 1.25 6.94
CA ASP A 11 -35.89 0.57 6.91
C ASP A 11 -36.17 -0.10 5.55
N ALA A 12 -35.83 0.58 4.44
CA ALA A 12 -35.99 0.04 3.09
C ALA A 12 -35.04 -1.15 2.82
N ILE A 13 -33.82 -1.15 3.37
CA ILE A 13 -32.90 -2.29 3.33
C ILE A 13 -33.52 -3.49 4.07
N LEU A 14 -33.93 -3.29 5.32
CA LEU A 14 -34.51 -4.35 6.16
C LEU A 14 -35.82 -4.92 5.56
N ALA A 15 -36.65 -4.06 4.96
CA ALA A 15 -37.87 -4.51 4.30
C ALA A 15 -37.61 -5.48 3.12
N ARG A 16 -36.43 -5.37 2.47
CA ARG A 16 -36.05 -6.23 1.33
C ARG A 16 -35.24 -7.46 1.73
N THR A 17 -34.39 -7.34 2.75
CA THR A 17 -33.49 -8.42 3.18
C THR A 17 -34.07 -9.26 4.32
N GLY A 18 -35.07 -8.76 5.04
CA GLY A 18 -35.62 -9.37 6.25
C GLY A 18 -34.67 -9.22 7.46
N GLU A 19 -34.80 -10.15 8.42
CA GLU A 19 -34.05 -10.09 9.67
C GLU A 19 -32.56 -10.38 9.53
N ARG A 20 -32.12 -10.96 8.42
CA ARG A 20 -30.73 -11.32 8.18
C ARG A 20 -30.14 -10.54 7.00
N VAL A 21 -29.28 -9.58 7.30
CA VAL A 21 -28.56 -8.79 6.32
C VAL A 21 -27.15 -9.35 6.15
N VAL A 22 -26.83 -9.82 4.96
CA VAL A 22 -25.47 -10.18 4.55
C VAL A 22 -24.96 -9.11 3.59
N CYS A 23 -24.27 -8.14 4.16
CA CYS A 23 -23.87 -6.91 3.48
C CYS A 23 -22.49 -7.02 2.88
N ALA A 24 -22.37 -6.90 1.55
CA ALA A 24 -21.10 -6.61 0.90
C ALA A 24 -20.91 -5.11 0.79
N THR A 25 -19.72 -4.63 1.15
CA THR A 25 -19.33 -3.23 0.99
C THR A 25 -17.90 -3.14 0.47
N PRO A 26 -17.56 -2.16 -0.40
CA PRO A 26 -16.25 -2.06 -1.02
C PRO A 26 -15.10 -2.01 -0.01
N LEU A 27 -13.92 -2.38 -0.47
CA LEU A 27 -12.69 -2.13 0.28
C LEU A 27 -12.38 -0.62 0.32
N GLY A 28 -11.72 -0.18 1.38
CA GLY A 28 -11.15 1.16 1.46
C GLY A 28 -12.16 2.29 1.32
N LEU A 29 -11.93 3.16 0.32
CA LEU A 29 -12.59 4.45 0.18
C LEU A 29 -14.08 4.40 -0.16
N GLY A 30 -14.52 3.43 -0.95
CA GLY A 30 -15.90 3.34 -1.44
C GLY A 30 -16.93 2.86 -0.43
N LYS A 31 -16.56 2.62 0.84
CA LYS A 31 -17.51 2.28 1.91
C LYS A 31 -18.42 3.48 2.22
N PRO A 32 -19.75 3.31 2.18
CA PRO A 32 -20.67 4.35 2.59
C PRO A 32 -20.78 4.40 4.12
N VAL A 33 -19.77 4.99 4.77
CA VAL A 33 -19.54 4.90 6.22
C VAL A 33 -20.75 5.32 7.03
N THR A 34 -21.39 6.44 6.69
CA THR A 34 -22.57 6.94 7.42
C THR A 34 -23.76 6.01 7.33
N LEU A 35 -24.04 5.45 6.15
CA LEU A 35 -25.11 4.47 5.96
C LEU A 35 -24.79 3.15 6.67
N LEU A 36 -23.54 2.68 6.56
CA LEU A 36 -23.12 1.44 7.22
C LEU A 36 -23.21 1.56 8.75
N ASN A 37 -22.83 2.72 9.32
CA ASN A 37 -22.98 3.00 10.75
C ASN A 37 -24.45 3.04 11.18
N ALA A 38 -25.35 3.63 10.40
CA ALA A 38 -26.79 3.64 10.69
C ALA A 38 -27.38 2.22 10.70
N LEU A 39 -27.05 1.41 9.68
CA LEU A 39 -27.45 -0.01 9.64
C LEU A 39 -26.86 -0.80 10.82
N TYR A 40 -25.58 -0.60 11.13
CA TYR A 40 -24.89 -1.22 12.26
C TYR A 40 -25.56 -0.86 13.59
N ALA A 41 -25.86 0.42 13.83
CA ALA A 41 -26.52 0.89 15.03
C ALA A 41 -27.93 0.29 15.21
N ARG A 42 -28.70 0.22 14.10
CA ARG A 42 -30.05 -0.39 14.11
C ARG A 42 -29.99 -1.87 14.48
N VAL A 43 -29.10 -2.65 13.89
CA VAL A 43 -28.95 -4.08 14.17
C VAL A 43 -28.41 -4.31 15.60
N LYS A 44 -27.46 -3.49 16.05
CA LYS A 44 -26.93 -3.51 17.41
C LYS A 44 -28.04 -3.32 18.47
N ALA A 45 -29.01 -2.47 18.18
CA ALA A 45 -30.12 -2.17 19.08
C ALA A 45 -31.24 -3.25 19.11
N ILE A 46 -31.32 -4.11 18.08
CA ILE A 46 -32.42 -5.09 17.93
C ILE A 46 -31.82 -6.50 17.82
N PRO A 47 -31.78 -7.29 18.93
CA PRO A 47 -31.14 -8.61 18.95
C PRO A 47 -31.73 -9.66 17.98
N ALA A 48 -32.96 -9.46 17.51
CA ALA A 48 -33.60 -10.34 16.52
C ALA A 48 -33.03 -10.13 15.10
N LEU A 49 -32.40 -8.99 14.82
CA LEU A 49 -31.74 -8.72 13.54
C LEU A 49 -30.30 -9.27 13.55
N HIS A 50 -29.82 -9.70 12.40
CA HIS A 50 -28.45 -10.18 12.20
C HIS A 50 -27.77 -9.42 11.07
N LEU A 51 -26.50 -9.04 11.26
CA LEU A 51 -25.67 -8.36 10.25
C LEU A 51 -24.34 -9.07 10.08
N SER A 52 -24.08 -9.54 8.87
CA SER A 52 -22.74 -9.98 8.45
C SER A 52 -22.17 -8.94 7.48
N ILE A 53 -21.05 -8.31 7.84
CA ILE A 53 -20.33 -7.33 7.02
C ILE A 53 -19.20 -8.05 6.29
N LEU A 54 -19.27 -8.11 4.95
CA LEU A 54 -18.25 -8.69 4.08
C LEU A 54 -17.51 -7.56 3.38
N THR A 55 -16.21 -7.41 3.66
CA THR A 55 -15.43 -6.26 3.18
C THR A 55 -13.92 -6.54 3.16
N ALA A 56 -13.13 -5.51 2.95
CA ALA A 56 -11.68 -5.50 3.13
C ALA A 56 -11.19 -4.09 3.44
N LEU A 57 -9.97 -3.98 3.92
CA LEU A 57 -9.25 -2.73 4.17
C LEU A 57 -10.15 -1.68 4.85
N SER A 58 -10.63 -2.00 6.04
CA SER A 58 -11.36 -1.05 6.87
C SER A 58 -10.43 0.09 7.29
N LEU A 59 -10.66 1.29 6.72
CA LEU A 59 -9.83 2.46 6.96
C LEU A 59 -10.13 3.04 8.34
N GLU A 60 -9.07 3.36 9.08
CA GLU A 60 -9.16 3.89 10.43
C GLU A 60 -8.14 5.03 10.60
N VAL A 61 -8.59 6.15 11.14
CA VAL A 61 -7.71 7.27 11.51
C VAL A 61 -6.65 6.77 12.49
N PRO A 62 -5.36 7.03 12.25
CA PRO A 62 -4.28 6.56 13.13
C PRO A 62 -4.48 6.98 14.58
N ARG A 63 -4.13 6.11 15.52
CA ARG A 63 -4.21 6.38 16.97
C ARG A 63 -2.80 6.48 17.54
N ALA A 64 -2.58 7.50 18.34
CA ALA A 64 -1.30 7.68 19.04
C ALA A 64 -1.17 6.73 20.23
N SER A 65 -0.04 6.07 20.37
CA SER A 65 0.26 5.11 21.43
C SER A 65 0.83 5.74 22.70
N GLY A 66 1.42 6.95 22.61
CA GLY A 66 2.09 7.62 23.73
C GLY A 66 1.94 9.14 23.70
N LYS A 67 2.35 9.83 24.79
CA LYS A 67 2.19 11.28 24.92
C LYS A 67 2.95 12.04 23.82
N LEU A 68 4.19 11.68 23.55
CA LEU A 68 5.01 12.33 22.52
C LEU A 68 4.38 12.16 21.13
N GLU A 69 3.90 10.96 20.82
CA GLU A 69 3.22 10.67 19.56
C GLU A 69 1.90 11.45 19.47
N ARG A 70 1.13 11.58 20.55
CA ARG A 70 -0.06 12.42 20.60
C ARG A 70 0.24 13.88 20.30
N CYS A 71 1.28 14.46 20.90
CA CYS A 71 1.69 15.84 20.64
C CYS A 71 1.93 16.11 19.15
N PHE A 72 2.47 15.13 18.42
CA PHE A 72 2.68 15.24 16.97
C PHE A 72 1.42 14.92 16.16
N LEU A 73 0.80 13.76 16.42
CA LEU A 73 -0.28 13.23 15.57
C LEU A 73 -1.61 13.97 15.73
N GLU A 74 -2.05 14.27 16.95
CA GLU A 74 -3.40 14.83 17.13
C GLU A 74 -3.67 16.13 16.36
N PRO A 75 -2.77 17.14 16.35
CA PRO A 75 -3.01 18.34 15.54
C PRO A 75 -3.03 18.04 14.02
N TYR A 76 -2.19 17.12 13.55
CA TYR A 76 -2.19 16.66 12.17
C TYR A 76 -3.51 15.95 11.83
N LEU A 77 -3.95 15.00 12.66
CA LEU A 77 -5.17 14.23 12.44
C LEU A 77 -6.42 15.14 12.42
N ARG A 78 -6.49 16.11 13.33
CA ARG A 78 -7.58 17.10 13.32
C ARG A 78 -7.68 17.90 12.02
N ARG A 79 -6.54 18.17 11.36
CA ARG A 79 -6.48 18.87 10.07
C ARG A 79 -6.74 17.91 8.91
N ALA A 80 -6.01 16.81 8.84
CA ALA A 80 -6.01 15.91 7.68
C ALA A 80 -7.27 15.04 7.58
N PHE A 81 -7.92 14.74 8.70
CA PHE A 81 -9.12 13.89 8.75
C PHE A 81 -10.37 14.65 9.24
N ALA A 82 -10.37 15.98 9.11
CA ALA A 82 -11.55 16.78 9.44
C ALA A 82 -12.75 16.36 8.58
N GLY A 83 -13.88 16.03 9.22
CA GLY A 83 -15.10 15.61 8.53
C GLY A 83 -15.08 14.21 7.93
N VAL A 84 -14.05 13.40 8.19
CA VAL A 84 -14.03 11.97 7.83
C VAL A 84 -14.72 11.15 8.92
N PRO A 85 -15.82 10.43 8.62
CA PRO A 85 -16.52 9.63 9.62
C PRO A 85 -15.72 8.36 9.97
N ALA A 86 -15.79 7.96 11.23
CA ALA A 86 -15.22 6.70 11.69
C ALA A 86 -16.17 5.53 11.43
N LEU A 87 -15.64 4.32 11.26
CA LEU A 87 -16.40 3.08 11.20
C LEU A 87 -16.69 2.58 12.62
N ASP A 88 -17.97 2.59 13.04
CA ASP A 88 -18.36 2.28 14.41
C ASP A 88 -18.07 0.83 14.79
N TYR A 89 -18.28 -0.14 13.89
CA TYR A 89 -17.95 -1.54 14.15
C TYR A 89 -16.47 -1.78 14.47
N LEU A 90 -15.55 -0.94 13.97
CA LEU A 90 -14.12 -1.05 14.29
C LEU A 90 -13.83 -0.73 15.77
N ASN A 91 -14.57 0.20 16.37
CA ASN A 91 -14.41 0.52 17.78
C ASN A 91 -14.81 -0.68 18.64
N ASP A 92 -15.97 -1.29 18.35
CA ASP A 92 -16.45 -2.46 19.07
C ASP A 92 -15.56 -3.70 18.81
N LEU A 93 -15.08 -3.88 17.57
CA LEU A 93 -14.16 -4.96 17.20
C LEU A 93 -12.84 -4.87 17.99
N ARG A 94 -12.28 -3.65 18.15
CA ARG A 94 -11.06 -3.42 18.92
C ARG A 94 -11.26 -3.51 20.42
N GLY A 95 -12.46 -3.17 20.88
CA GLY A 95 -12.84 -3.24 22.29
C GLY A 95 -13.26 -4.63 22.76
N ASP A 96 -13.33 -5.61 21.84
CA ASP A 96 -13.92 -6.94 22.08
C ASP A 96 -15.37 -6.85 22.60
N THR A 97 -16.12 -5.88 22.06
CA THR A 97 -17.51 -5.57 22.44
C THR A 97 -18.47 -5.71 21.27
N LEU A 98 -18.06 -6.40 20.20
CA LEU A 98 -18.91 -6.64 19.04
C LEU A 98 -20.14 -7.47 19.48
N PRO A 99 -21.38 -7.01 19.17
CA PRO A 99 -22.58 -7.73 19.54
C PRO A 99 -22.65 -9.13 18.92
N PRO A 100 -23.24 -10.14 19.60
CA PRO A 100 -23.26 -11.53 19.13
C PRO A 100 -24.09 -11.74 17.84
N ASN A 101 -24.95 -10.79 17.49
CA ASN A 101 -25.76 -10.79 16.27
C ASN A 101 -25.06 -10.04 15.11
N ILE A 102 -23.79 -9.63 15.27
CA ILE A 102 -23.01 -8.95 14.24
C ILE A 102 -21.68 -9.67 14.01
N GLU A 103 -21.34 -9.90 12.75
CA GLU A 103 -20.10 -10.51 12.31
C GLU A 103 -19.41 -9.63 11.28
N VAL A 104 -18.06 -9.56 11.31
CA VAL A 104 -17.26 -8.82 10.34
C VAL A 104 -16.26 -9.76 9.72
N PHE A 105 -16.32 -9.90 8.39
CA PHE A 105 -15.43 -10.72 7.58
C PHE A 105 -14.63 -9.84 6.66
N GLU A 106 -13.30 -9.93 6.74
CA GLU A 106 -12.41 -9.22 5.82
C GLU A 106 -11.44 -10.17 5.12
N PHE A 107 -11.16 -9.93 3.83
CA PHE A 107 -10.14 -10.67 3.09
C PHE A 107 -8.81 -9.90 2.96
N TYR A 108 -8.74 -8.68 3.48
CA TYR A 108 -7.52 -7.88 3.52
C TYR A 108 -7.54 -6.90 4.68
N PHE A 109 -6.53 -6.94 5.54
CA PHE A 109 -6.35 -5.99 6.64
C PHE A 109 -5.30 -4.93 6.30
N ARG A 110 -5.41 -3.75 6.89
CA ARG A 110 -4.27 -2.85 6.97
C ARG A 110 -3.13 -3.58 7.70
N PRO A 111 -1.89 -3.62 7.13
CA PRO A 111 -0.83 -4.43 7.67
C PRO A 111 -0.59 -4.24 9.18
N GLY A 112 -0.63 -5.32 9.92
CA GLY A 112 -0.43 -5.37 11.38
C GLY A 112 -1.60 -4.89 12.24
N ALA A 113 -2.63 -4.27 11.66
CA ALA A 113 -3.69 -3.62 12.43
C ALA A 113 -4.56 -4.58 13.25
N MET A 114 -4.70 -5.83 12.80
CA MET A 114 -5.61 -6.84 13.39
C MET A 114 -4.89 -8.02 14.05
N LEU A 115 -3.56 -7.95 14.25
CA LEU A 115 -2.76 -9.05 14.81
C LEU A 115 -3.19 -9.50 16.21
N GLY A 116 -3.70 -8.59 17.03
CA GLY A 116 -4.11 -8.88 18.41
C GLY A 116 -5.63 -8.96 18.60
N ILE A 117 -6.44 -9.07 17.53
CA ILE A 117 -7.90 -9.04 17.59
C ILE A 117 -8.46 -10.41 17.23
N PRO A 118 -8.91 -11.23 18.23
CA PRO A 118 -9.34 -12.61 17.99
C PRO A 118 -10.45 -12.73 16.95
N HIS A 119 -11.48 -11.88 17.03
CA HIS A 119 -12.59 -11.91 16.07
C HIS A 119 -12.10 -11.71 14.62
N ALA A 120 -11.22 -10.73 14.39
CA ALA A 120 -10.67 -10.47 13.06
C ALA A 120 -9.82 -11.64 12.55
N GLN A 121 -8.99 -12.24 13.43
CA GLN A 121 -8.16 -13.41 13.06
C GLN A 121 -8.99 -14.65 12.75
N GLN A 122 -10.11 -14.87 13.46
CA GLN A 122 -11.03 -15.99 13.26
C GLN A 122 -11.91 -15.81 12.01
N ASN A 123 -12.27 -14.58 11.68
CA ASN A 123 -13.17 -14.24 10.58
C ASN A 123 -12.43 -13.70 9.34
N TYR A 124 -11.12 -13.88 9.28
CA TYR A 124 -10.35 -13.58 8.09
C TYR A 124 -10.72 -14.55 6.96
N MET A 125 -11.11 -14.00 5.81
CA MET A 125 -11.36 -14.78 4.60
C MET A 125 -10.08 -14.84 3.77
N SER A 126 -9.40 -15.99 3.77
CA SER A 126 -8.21 -16.19 2.97
C SER A 126 -8.59 -16.35 1.49
N SER A 127 -8.81 -15.22 0.84
CA SER A 127 -9.19 -15.17 -0.58
C SER A 127 -8.15 -14.43 -1.40
N ASN A 128 -7.84 -14.97 -2.56
CA ASN A 128 -7.21 -14.20 -3.63
C ASN A 128 -8.19 -13.12 -4.10
N TYR A 129 -7.73 -11.93 -4.46
CA TYR A 129 -8.65 -10.84 -4.76
C TYR A 129 -9.64 -11.18 -5.89
N THR A 130 -9.18 -11.87 -6.93
CA THR A 130 -10.05 -12.35 -8.01
C THR A 130 -11.10 -13.38 -7.56
N HIS A 131 -10.96 -13.98 -6.38
CA HIS A 131 -11.91 -14.94 -5.83
C HIS A 131 -12.86 -14.30 -4.78
N ALA A 132 -12.54 -13.12 -4.26
CA ALA A 132 -13.27 -12.51 -3.16
C ALA A 132 -14.76 -12.30 -3.47
N GLY A 133 -15.11 -11.86 -4.68
CA GLY A 133 -16.50 -11.72 -5.11
C GLY A 133 -17.28 -13.04 -5.06
N ARG A 134 -16.70 -14.13 -5.60
CA ARG A 134 -17.25 -15.49 -5.53
C ARG A 134 -17.47 -15.94 -4.08
N ASP A 135 -16.48 -15.70 -3.23
CA ASP A 135 -16.51 -16.14 -1.84
C ASP A 135 -17.54 -15.33 -1.00
N MET A 136 -17.68 -14.03 -1.28
CA MET A 136 -18.77 -13.20 -0.74
C MET A 136 -20.15 -13.71 -1.17
N LEU A 137 -20.32 -13.99 -2.45
CA LEU A 137 -21.56 -14.57 -2.98
C LEU A 137 -21.87 -15.92 -2.34
N ALA A 138 -20.89 -16.78 -2.12
CA ALA A 138 -21.07 -18.07 -1.46
C ALA A 138 -21.57 -17.93 -0.01
N ARG A 139 -21.28 -16.80 0.67
CA ARG A 139 -21.80 -16.46 2.01
C ARG A 139 -23.23 -15.91 2.00
N GLY A 140 -23.86 -15.79 0.82
CA GLY A 140 -25.27 -15.41 0.71
C GLY A 140 -25.52 -13.90 0.75
N VAL A 141 -24.62 -13.10 0.21
CA VAL A 141 -24.80 -11.63 0.06
C VAL A 141 -26.20 -11.33 -0.49
N ASN A 142 -26.94 -10.49 0.23
CA ASN A 142 -28.27 -10.00 -0.13
C ASN A 142 -28.39 -8.47 -0.08
N ALA A 143 -27.34 -7.77 0.37
CA ALA A 143 -27.25 -6.32 0.34
C ALA A 143 -25.87 -5.89 -0.17
N VAL A 144 -25.83 -4.93 -1.10
CA VAL A 144 -24.59 -4.25 -1.52
C VAL A 144 -24.75 -2.77 -1.20
N LEU A 145 -23.86 -2.25 -0.35
CA LEU A 145 -23.83 -0.83 0.02
C LEU A 145 -22.56 -0.21 -0.55
N VAL A 146 -22.70 0.80 -1.41
CA VAL A 146 -21.57 1.44 -2.09
C VAL A 146 -21.70 2.96 -2.08
N MET A 147 -20.57 3.67 -1.96
CA MET A 147 -20.52 5.11 -2.15
C MET A 147 -20.26 5.42 -3.62
N VAL A 148 -20.98 6.39 -4.19
CA VAL A 148 -20.94 6.75 -5.61
C VAL A 148 -20.72 8.24 -5.82
N ALA A 149 -20.06 8.59 -6.93
CA ALA A 149 -20.03 9.94 -7.48
C ALA A 149 -21.25 10.18 -8.36
N GLU A 150 -21.73 11.42 -8.42
CA GLU A 150 -22.81 11.86 -9.30
C GLU A 150 -22.32 13.03 -10.17
N ARG A 151 -22.67 13.02 -11.46
CA ARG A 151 -22.38 14.11 -12.41
C ARG A 151 -23.45 14.18 -13.48
N GLY A 152 -24.29 15.22 -13.44
CA GLY A 152 -25.31 15.46 -14.45
C GLY A 152 -26.35 14.35 -14.59
N GLY A 153 -26.75 13.74 -13.48
CA GLY A 153 -27.73 12.64 -13.43
C GLY A 153 -27.16 11.26 -13.78
N ARG A 154 -25.83 11.16 -14.01
CA ARG A 154 -25.10 9.90 -14.21
C ARG A 154 -24.37 9.53 -12.92
N TYR A 155 -24.15 8.26 -12.69
CA TYR A 155 -23.51 7.74 -11.49
C TYR A 155 -22.22 7.02 -11.82
N SER A 156 -21.27 7.07 -10.89
CA SER A 156 -20.02 6.34 -11.02
C SER A 156 -19.66 5.65 -9.70
N LEU A 157 -19.29 4.37 -9.78
CA LEU A 157 -18.69 3.61 -8.67
C LEU A 157 -17.33 4.19 -8.26
N SER A 158 -16.80 5.13 -9.04
CA SER A 158 -15.60 5.91 -8.74
C SER A 158 -14.38 5.03 -8.44
N CYS A 159 -14.05 4.91 -7.14
CA CYS A 159 -12.89 4.16 -6.69
C CYS A 159 -13.07 2.64 -6.63
N ASN A 160 -14.29 2.11 -6.76
CA ASN A 160 -14.55 0.69 -6.47
C ASN A 160 -15.49 -0.02 -7.46
N PRO A 161 -15.19 -0.03 -8.76
CA PRO A 161 -15.81 -1.01 -9.66
C PRO A 161 -15.24 -2.43 -9.48
N ASP A 162 -14.16 -2.57 -8.75
CA ASP A 162 -13.31 -3.75 -8.52
C ASP A 162 -14.06 -5.08 -8.37
N LEU A 163 -14.99 -5.15 -7.41
CA LEU A 163 -15.85 -6.30 -7.14
C LEU A 163 -17.33 -5.94 -7.22
N THR A 164 -17.67 -4.65 -7.22
CA THR A 164 -19.06 -4.20 -7.04
C THR A 164 -19.97 -4.70 -8.13
N VAL A 165 -19.58 -4.57 -9.40
CA VAL A 165 -20.39 -5.01 -10.55
C VAL A 165 -20.57 -6.53 -10.52
N ASP A 166 -19.47 -7.28 -10.38
CA ASP A 166 -19.48 -8.75 -10.37
C ASP A 166 -20.34 -9.32 -9.22
N VAL A 167 -20.26 -8.72 -8.02
CA VAL A 167 -21.06 -9.14 -6.87
C VAL A 167 -22.54 -8.81 -7.07
N VAL A 168 -22.88 -7.64 -7.60
CA VAL A 168 -24.29 -7.26 -7.89
C VAL A 168 -24.90 -8.18 -8.94
N GLU A 169 -24.21 -8.44 -10.02
CA GLU A 169 -24.66 -9.34 -11.08
C GLU A 169 -24.86 -10.77 -10.55
N GLY A 170 -23.87 -11.29 -9.84
CA GLY A 170 -23.93 -12.62 -9.23
C GLY A 170 -25.02 -12.75 -8.16
N MET A 171 -25.28 -11.70 -7.39
CA MET A 171 -26.36 -11.64 -6.39
C MET A 171 -27.74 -11.68 -7.09
N ARG A 172 -27.93 -10.85 -8.13
CA ARG A 172 -29.19 -10.78 -8.89
C ARG A 172 -29.48 -12.06 -9.65
N ALA A 173 -28.46 -12.70 -10.22
CA ALA A 173 -28.60 -13.96 -10.94
C ALA A 173 -29.15 -15.12 -10.09
N ARG A 174 -29.06 -15.02 -8.76
CA ARG A 174 -29.62 -16.03 -7.83
C ARG A 174 -31.13 -15.95 -7.66
N GLY A 175 -31.75 -14.83 -8.05
CA GLY A 175 -33.20 -14.63 -7.95
C GLY A 175 -33.75 -14.52 -6.54
N ALA A 176 -32.88 -14.46 -5.51
CA ALA A 176 -33.28 -14.26 -4.12
C ALA A 176 -33.51 -12.77 -3.82
N PRO A 177 -34.32 -12.41 -2.82
CA PRO A 177 -34.49 -11.02 -2.39
C PRO A 177 -33.14 -10.37 -2.10
N CYS A 178 -32.89 -9.23 -2.72
CA CYS A 178 -31.63 -8.51 -2.56
C CYS A 178 -31.83 -7.00 -2.77
N VAL A 179 -30.83 -6.21 -2.34
CA VAL A 179 -30.86 -4.76 -2.48
C VAL A 179 -29.47 -4.20 -2.81
N VAL A 180 -29.41 -3.26 -3.75
CA VAL A 180 -28.22 -2.48 -4.08
C VAL A 180 -28.47 -1.03 -3.72
N VAL A 181 -27.69 -0.49 -2.80
CA VAL A 181 -27.86 0.87 -2.26
C VAL A 181 -26.63 1.72 -2.59
N ALA A 182 -26.87 2.84 -3.25
CA ALA A 182 -25.85 3.85 -3.47
C ALA A 182 -26.01 5.02 -2.50
N ALA A 183 -24.94 5.37 -1.80
CA ALA A 183 -24.82 6.62 -1.04
C ALA A 183 -24.03 7.64 -1.88
N VAL A 184 -24.67 8.73 -2.28
CA VAL A 184 -24.06 9.74 -3.15
C VAL A 184 -23.11 10.60 -2.32
N ASN A 185 -21.83 10.66 -2.75
CA ASN A 185 -20.84 11.57 -2.18
C ASN A 185 -20.20 12.42 -3.27
N ARG A 186 -20.50 13.71 -3.29
CA ARG A 186 -20.00 14.67 -4.29
C ARG A 186 -18.52 14.99 -4.18
N ASN A 187 -17.83 14.52 -3.11
CA ASN A 187 -16.38 14.63 -2.98
C ASN A 187 -15.64 13.50 -3.74
N LEU A 188 -16.33 12.41 -4.10
CA LEU A 188 -15.74 11.36 -4.92
C LEU A 188 -15.45 11.86 -6.34
N PRO A 189 -14.26 11.55 -6.91
CA PRO A 189 -14.00 11.75 -8.34
C PRO A 189 -14.97 10.94 -9.20
N PHE A 190 -15.58 11.57 -10.20
CA PHE A 190 -16.36 10.86 -11.19
C PHE A 190 -15.42 10.19 -12.21
N MET A 191 -15.41 8.86 -12.25
CA MET A 191 -14.62 8.08 -13.19
C MET A 191 -15.55 7.42 -14.23
N THR A 192 -15.07 7.36 -15.47
CA THR A 192 -15.78 6.77 -16.62
C THR A 192 -15.42 5.28 -16.82
N GLY A 193 -15.86 4.70 -17.93
CA GLY A 193 -15.66 3.30 -18.27
C GLY A 193 -16.55 2.38 -17.45
N ASP A 194 -16.00 1.25 -16.97
CA ASP A 194 -16.77 0.25 -16.23
C ASP A 194 -17.20 0.74 -14.82
N ALA A 195 -16.64 1.87 -14.36
CA ALA A 195 -17.10 2.51 -13.13
C ALA A 195 -18.41 3.29 -13.33
N GLU A 196 -18.73 3.71 -14.54
CA GLU A 196 -19.95 4.45 -14.83
C GLU A 196 -21.13 3.50 -14.99
N VAL A 197 -22.20 3.75 -14.24
CA VAL A 197 -23.40 2.91 -14.22
C VAL A 197 -24.66 3.77 -14.29
N ASP A 198 -25.72 3.20 -14.86
CA ASP A 198 -27.03 3.83 -14.91
C ASP A 198 -27.70 3.87 -13.55
N ALA A 199 -28.61 4.82 -13.33
CA ALA A 199 -29.42 4.91 -12.11
C ALA A 199 -30.19 3.60 -11.82
N GLY A 200 -30.58 2.85 -12.83
CA GLY A 200 -31.24 1.54 -12.72
C GLY A 200 -30.36 0.43 -12.15
N PHE A 201 -29.04 0.65 -12.05
CA PHE A 201 -28.15 -0.27 -11.36
C PHE A 201 -28.43 -0.34 -9.86
N PHE A 202 -28.98 0.73 -9.27
CA PHE A 202 -29.29 0.83 -7.84
C PHE A 202 -30.77 0.69 -7.58
N ASP A 203 -31.13 -0.06 -6.54
CA ASP A 203 -32.49 -0.15 -6.04
C ASP A 203 -32.86 1.06 -5.18
N ILE A 204 -31.88 1.56 -4.41
CA ILE A 204 -32.03 2.70 -3.53
C ILE A 204 -30.88 3.69 -3.78
N LEU A 205 -31.23 4.96 -3.96
CA LEU A 205 -30.31 6.08 -4.03
C LEU A 205 -30.51 6.94 -2.80
N LEU A 206 -29.48 7.04 -1.98
CA LEU A 206 -29.44 7.88 -0.78
C LEU A 206 -28.55 9.10 -1.08
N ASP A 207 -29.15 10.26 -1.14
CA ASP A 207 -28.49 11.55 -1.39
C ASP A 207 -28.86 12.54 -0.28
N THR A 208 -28.04 12.60 0.76
CA THR A 208 -28.25 13.45 1.93
C THR A 208 -26.97 14.23 2.27
N PRO A 209 -27.05 15.31 3.03
CA PRO A 209 -25.85 16.03 3.48
C PRO A 209 -24.86 15.14 4.24
N GLU A 210 -25.33 14.16 4.98
CA GLU A 210 -24.50 13.23 5.77
C GLU A 210 -23.69 12.29 4.90
N THR A 211 -24.12 11.99 3.67
CA THR A 211 -23.37 11.13 2.74
C THR A 211 -22.23 11.91 2.06
N ALA A 212 -22.31 13.24 1.98
CA ALA A 212 -21.31 14.10 1.35
C ALA A 212 -20.15 14.48 2.31
N HIS A 213 -19.65 13.51 3.09
CA HIS A 213 -18.53 13.71 4.01
C HIS A 213 -17.18 13.81 3.29
N ALA A 214 -16.14 14.29 4.00
CA ALA A 214 -14.76 14.29 3.51
C ALA A 214 -14.27 12.87 3.24
N LEU A 215 -13.43 12.72 2.22
CA LEU A 215 -12.84 11.43 1.87
C LEU A 215 -11.66 11.08 2.79
N PHE A 216 -11.48 9.79 3.05
CA PHE A 216 -10.32 9.33 3.79
C PHE A 216 -9.06 9.43 2.91
N ALA A 217 -8.22 10.42 3.17
CA ALA A 217 -6.96 10.60 2.45
C ALA A 217 -5.81 9.88 3.19
N VAL A 218 -5.08 9.05 2.46
CA VAL A 218 -3.89 8.38 3.00
C VAL A 218 -2.67 9.24 2.71
N PRO A 219 -1.96 9.75 3.73
CA PRO A 219 -0.78 10.58 3.50
C PRO A 219 0.34 9.76 2.84
N ASN A 220 1.12 10.41 1.97
CA ASN A 220 2.30 9.79 1.39
C ASN A 220 3.30 9.42 2.49
N PRO A 221 3.81 8.18 2.52
CA PRO A 221 4.77 7.75 3.51
C PRO A 221 6.14 8.40 3.28
N ALA A 222 6.92 8.53 4.37
CA ALA A 222 8.31 8.93 4.26
C ALA A 222 9.13 7.83 3.58
N ILE A 223 9.97 8.22 2.61
CA ILE A 223 10.87 7.34 1.89
C ILE A 223 12.27 7.43 2.54
N GLU A 224 12.80 6.29 2.95
CA GLU A 224 14.12 6.20 3.56
C GLU A 224 15.21 5.86 2.52
N THR A 225 16.48 5.98 2.92
CA THR A 225 17.65 5.67 2.06
C THR A 225 17.58 4.28 1.43
N ALA A 226 17.14 3.28 2.20
CA ALA A 226 16.97 1.91 1.70
C ALA A 226 15.88 1.84 0.61
N ASP A 227 14.76 2.55 0.77
CA ASP A 227 13.67 2.57 -0.20
C ASP A 227 14.12 3.23 -1.51
N HIS A 228 14.89 4.34 -1.42
CA HIS A 228 15.47 4.96 -2.61
C HIS A 228 16.39 4.00 -3.37
N ALA A 229 17.25 3.26 -2.67
CA ALA A 229 18.13 2.28 -3.31
C ALA A 229 17.33 1.17 -4.00
N ILE A 230 16.31 0.60 -3.33
CA ILE A 230 15.41 -0.39 -3.92
C ILE A 230 14.71 0.20 -5.15
N GLY A 231 14.24 1.45 -5.05
CA GLY A 231 13.57 2.17 -6.14
C GLY A 231 14.48 2.35 -7.37
N ILE A 232 15.76 2.69 -7.18
CA ILE A 232 16.74 2.81 -8.26
C ILE A 232 16.99 1.44 -8.92
N HIS A 233 17.24 0.39 -8.15
CA HIS A 233 17.44 -0.97 -8.67
C HIS A 233 16.22 -1.47 -9.45
N ALA A 234 15.03 -1.31 -8.90
CA ALA A 234 13.77 -1.79 -9.51
C ALA A 234 13.41 -1.01 -10.78
N SER A 235 13.62 0.33 -10.80
CA SER A 235 13.33 1.16 -11.97
C SER A 235 14.19 0.82 -13.18
N ALA A 236 15.42 0.35 -12.97
CA ALA A 236 16.31 -0.12 -14.03
C ALA A 236 15.81 -1.40 -14.74
N LEU A 237 14.91 -2.16 -14.10
CA LEU A 237 14.32 -3.38 -14.66
C LEU A 237 13.06 -3.11 -15.49
N VAL A 238 12.58 -1.86 -15.55
CA VAL A 238 11.39 -1.49 -16.31
C VAL A 238 11.77 -1.17 -17.75
N LYS A 239 11.16 -1.89 -18.71
CA LYS A 239 11.44 -1.75 -20.13
C LYS A 239 10.58 -0.69 -20.78
N ASP A 240 11.16 0.14 -21.64
CA ASP A 240 10.40 1.10 -22.45
C ASP A 240 9.42 0.39 -23.40
N GLY A 241 8.24 0.94 -23.57
CA GLY A 241 7.15 0.33 -24.34
C GLY A 241 6.42 -0.77 -23.58
N GLY A 242 6.89 -1.22 -22.41
CA GLY A 242 6.32 -2.32 -21.63
C GLY A 242 5.10 -1.93 -20.80
N THR A 243 4.64 -2.87 -19.98
CA THR A 243 3.53 -2.70 -19.04
C THR A 243 4.04 -2.64 -17.61
N LEU A 244 3.50 -1.73 -16.82
CA LEU A 244 3.84 -1.54 -15.42
C LEU A 244 2.65 -1.86 -14.51
N GLN A 245 2.90 -2.68 -13.47
CA GLN A 245 2.10 -2.72 -12.25
C GLN A 245 2.99 -2.35 -11.08
N LEU A 246 2.47 -1.55 -10.17
CA LEU A 246 3.23 -1.06 -9.03
C LEU A 246 2.46 -1.25 -7.73
N GLY A 247 3.09 -1.92 -6.76
CA GLY A 247 2.59 -2.08 -5.40
C GLY A 247 2.62 -0.78 -4.61
N ILE A 248 1.90 -0.75 -3.51
CA ILE A 248 1.70 0.41 -2.64
C ILE A 248 2.81 0.54 -1.57
N GLY A 249 2.89 1.73 -0.95
CA GLY A 249 3.78 2.00 0.20
C GLY A 249 5.06 2.72 -0.20
N SER A 250 5.93 3.02 0.79
CA SER A 250 7.13 3.83 0.60
C SER A 250 8.08 3.31 -0.49
N VAL A 251 8.23 1.99 -0.58
CA VAL A 251 9.08 1.37 -1.60
C VAL A 251 8.46 1.51 -3.00
N GLY A 252 7.13 1.35 -3.13
CA GLY A 252 6.40 1.58 -4.38
C GLY A 252 6.51 3.04 -4.85
N ASP A 253 6.37 3.98 -3.91
CA ASP A 253 6.52 5.41 -4.18
C ASP A 253 7.96 5.77 -4.57
N ALA A 254 8.96 5.09 -3.98
CA ALA A 254 10.36 5.24 -4.40
C ALA A 254 10.59 4.75 -5.83
N VAL A 255 9.98 3.62 -6.23
CA VAL A 255 10.03 3.15 -7.63
C VAL A 255 9.40 4.16 -8.58
N ALA A 256 8.21 4.68 -8.24
CA ALA A 256 7.53 5.70 -9.05
C ALA A 256 8.38 6.97 -9.18
N HIS A 257 9.00 7.43 -8.09
CA HIS A 257 9.92 8.58 -8.11
C HIS A 257 11.10 8.33 -9.07
N TRP A 258 11.78 7.20 -8.97
CA TRP A 258 12.97 6.94 -9.80
C TRP A 258 12.63 6.62 -11.27
N LEU A 259 11.45 6.04 -11.56
CA LEU A 259 10.93 5.95 -12.94
C LEU A 259 10.64 7.34 -13.52
N ARG A 260 10.09 8.25 -12.71
CA ARG A 260 9.90 9.63 -13.11
C ARG A 260 11.24 10.34 -13.35
N GLN A 261 12.21 10.20 -12.46
CA GLN A 261 13.54 10.78 -12.63
C GLN A 261 14.24 10.24 -13.90
N ARG A 262 14.16 8.93 -14.13
CA ARG A 262 14.67 8.31 -15.36
C ARG A 262 14.09 8.96 -16.62
N HIS A 263 12.85 9.41 -16.59
CA HIS A 263 12.19 10.00 -17.75
C HIS A 263 12.46 11.50 -17.90
N VAL A 264 12.39 12.25 -16.80
CA VAL A 264 12.44 13.74 -16.87
C VAL A 264 13.83 14.33 -16.61
N ASP A 265 14.68 13.62 -15.87
CA ASP A 265 16.07 14.04 -15.57
C ASP A 265 16.98 12.81 -15.59
N ASN A 266 17.23 12.32 -16.80
CA ASN A 266 18.01 11.10 -17.00
C ASN A 266 19.45 11.23 -16.51
N ALA A 267 20.04 12.44 -16.54
CA ALA A 267 21.38 12.66 -16.03
C ALA A 267 21.44 12.44 -14.50
N ALA A 268 20.46 12.92 -13.76
CA ALA A 268 20.34 12.67 -12.33
C ALA A 268 20.08 11.18 -12.03
N TYR A 269 19.26 10.53 -12.84
CA TYR A 269 18.98 9.09 -12.72
C TYR A 269 20.25 8.25 -12.99
N SER A 270 21.00 8.55 -14.05
CA SER A 270 22.25 7.85 -14.39
C SER A 270 23.29 7.99 -13.27
N ALA A 271 23.44 9.19 -12.71
CA ALA A 271 24.31 9.40 -11.55
C ALA A 271 23.88 8.57 -10.32
N ALA A 272 22.57 8.39 -10.12
CA ALA A 272 22.06 7.55 -9.04
C ALA A 272 22.31 6.05 -9.30
N ALA A 273 22.14 5.61 -10.53
CA ALA A 273 22.45 4.25 -10.96
C ALA A 273 23.94 3.92 -10.76
N GLU A 274 24.82 4.83 -11.20
CA GLU A 274 26.27 4.71 -11.02
C GLU A 274 26.67 4.65 -9.53
N ALA A 275 26.11 5.52 -8.68
CA ALA A 275 26.38 5.55 -7.24
C ALA A 275 26.07 4.22 -6.55
N LEU A 276 25.08 3.47 -7.02
CA LEU A 276 24.74 2.14 -6.54
C LEU A 276 25.48 0.99 -7.22
N GLY A 277 26.26 1.27 -8.29
CA GLY A 277 26.97 0.24 -9.04
C GLY A 277 26.00 -0.68 -9.80
N ILE A 278 24.98 -0.10 -10.42
CA ILE A 278 23.95 -0.86 -11.16
C ILE A 278 24.55 -1.58 -12.38
N GLU A 279 25.65 -1.09 -12.93
CA GLU A 279 26.37 -1.69 -14.06
C GLU A 279 26.74 -3.17 -13.84
N ARG A 280 26.90 -3.62 -12.60
CA ARG A 280 27.10 -5.06 -12.29
C ARG A 280 25.93 -5.95 -12.72
N HIS A 281 24.76 -5.37 -12.95
CA HIS A 281 23.56 -6.04 -13.44
C HIS A 281 23.28 -5.77 -14.93
N HIS A 282 24.25 -5.21 -15.69
CA HIS A 282 24.06 -4.78 -17.09
C HIS A 282 23.40 -5.84 -17.96
N ALA A 283 23.85 -7.10 -17.90
CA ALA A 283 23.29 -8.17 -18.71
C ALA A 283 21.80 -8.45 -18.44
N LEU A 284 21.36 -8.26 -17.20
CA LEU A 284 19.95 -8.36 -16.84
C LEU A 284 19.17 -7.13 -17.30
N ILE A 285 19.72 -5.94 -17.10
CA ILE A 285 19.11 -4.65 -17.47
C ILE A 285 18.95 -4.53 -18.98
N ASP A 286 19.96 -4.90 -19.76
CA ASP A 286 19.91 -4.88 -21.24
C ASP A 286 18.83 -5.82 -21.79
N ARG A 287 18.66 -6.98 -21.16
CA ARG A 287 17.63 -7.96 -21.54
C ARG A 287 16.23 -7.55 -21.10
N GLU A 288 16.09 -7.12 -19.85
CA GLU A 288 14.79 -6.99 -19.18
C GLU A 288 14.35 -5.54 -18.94
N GLY A 289 15.24 -4.57 -18.93
CA GLY A 289 15.00 -3.21 -18.47
C GLY A 289 15.55 -2.13 -19.41
N GLY A 290 16.21 -1.17 -18.80
CA GLY A 290 16.92 -0.07 -19.47
C GLY A 290 17.19 1.09 -18.53
N LEU A 291 18.07 2.00 -18.94
CA LEU A 291 18.43 3.20 -18.18
C LEU A 291 18.00 4.49 -18.87
N GLU A 292 17.70 4.43 -20.18
CA GLU A 292 17.33 5.59 -21.00
C GLU A 292 15.91 6.09 -20.68
N PRO A 293 15.58 7.35 -21.01
CA PRO A 293 14.21 7.86 -20.93
C PRO A 293 13.23 6.99 -21.72
N PHE A 294 11.97 6.97 -21.30
CA PHE A 294 10.93 6.22 -22.00
C PHE A 294 10.57 6.90 -23.34
N ALA A 295 11.03 6.35 -24.45
CA ALA A 295 10.74 6.85 -25.80
C ALA A 295 9.34 6.47 -26.27
N GLN A 296 8.91 5.23 -26.05
CA GLN A 296 7.56 4.75 -26.36
C GLN A 296 6.55 5.05 -25.23
N GLY A 297 7.02 5.04 -23.99
CA GLY A 297 6.21 5.16 -22.79
C GLY A 297 5.65 3.83 -22.31
N LEU A 298 5.10 3.84 -21.12
CA LEU A 298 4.54 2.67 -20.43
C LEU A 298 3.01 2.64 -20.54
N PHE A 299 2.44 1.45 -20.54
CA PHE A 299 1.04 1.18 -20.20
C PHE A 299 0.97 0.74 -18.73
N ALA A 300 -0.02 1.19 -17.97
CA ALA A 300 -0.21 0.72 -16.60
C ALA A 300 -1.41 -0.23 -16.50
N SER A 301 -1.17 -1.41 -15.90
CA SER A 301 -2.24 -2.36 -15.51
C SER A 301 -2.00 -2.76 -14.06
N THR A 302 -2.77 -2.20 -13.15
CA THR A 302 -2.47 -2.26 -11.71
C THR A 302 -3.74 -2.48 -10.89
N GLU A 303 -3.63 -3.22 -9.79
CA GLU A 303 -4.75 -3.41 -8.87
C GLU A 303 -5.20 -2.07 -8.29
N MET A 304 -4.26 -1.30 -7.75
CA MET A 304 -4.54 0.00 -7.15
C MET A 304 -3.90 1.13 -7.96
N PHE A 305 -4.72 2.09 -8.38
CA PHE A 305 -4.24 3.34 -8.92
C PHE A 305 -3.79 4.26 -7.79
N THR A 306 -2.51 4.62 -7.78
CA THR A 306 -1.85 5.39 -6.72
C THR A 306 -1.43 6.78 -7.20
N TRP A 307 -1.13 7.66 -6.24
CA TRP A 307 -0.54 8.96 -6.55
C TRP A 307 0.80 8.85 -7.31
N GLY A 308 1.62 7.84 -7.00
CA GLY A 308 2.85 7.56 -7.74
C GLY A 308 2.63 7.34 -9.23
N LEU A 309 1.63 6.53 -9.60
CA LEU A 309 1.26 6.31 -11.02
C LEU A 309 0.70 7.58 -11.68
N MET A 310 -0.10 8.38 -10.95
CA MET A 310 -0.56 9.68 -11.44
C MET A 310 0.61 10.62 -11.75
N THR A 311 1.67 10.61 -10.95
CA THR A 311 2.87 11.43 -11.22
C THR A 311 3.61 10.96 -12.47
N LEU A 312 3.60 9.66 -12.78
CA LEU A 312 4.17 9.09 -14.01
C LEU A 312 3.33 9.45 -15.25
N ILE A 313 2.00 9.48 -15.15
CA ILE A 313 1.11 9.98 -16.21
C ILE A 313 1.43 11.45 -16.49
N ARG A 314 1.45 12.28 -15.47
CA ARG A 314 1.75 13.72 -15.60
C ARG A 314 3.13 14.01 -16.16
N ALA A 315 4.11 13.15 -15.89
CA ALA A 315 5.45 13.24 -16.46
C ALA A 315 5.55 12.73 -17.91
N GLY A 316 4.50 12.09 -18.43
CA GLY A 316 4.51 11.48 -19.76
C GLY A 316 5.25 10.14 -19.84
N ALA A 317 5.65 9.55 -18.71
CA ALA A 317 6.24 8.22 -18.67
C ALA A 317 5.19 7.12 -18.92
N ILE A 318 3.96 7.28 -18.40
CA ILE A 318 2.80 6.45 -18.74
C ILE A 318 1.99 7.18 -19.79
N ARG A 319 2.05 6.71 -21.05
CA ARG A 319 1.33 7.28 -22.19
C ARG A 319 1.02 6.27 -23.28
N ARG A 320 1.58 5.05 -23.23
CA ARG A 320 1.28 4.00 -24.19
C ARG A 320 -0.17 3.54 -24.00
N ARG A 321 -0.96 3.58 -25.08
CA ARG A 321 -2.33 3.10 -25.04
C ARG A 321 -2.40 1.59 -25.11
N ALA A 322 -3.44 1.01 -24.51
CA ALA A 322 -3.65 -0.44 -24.47
C ALA A 322 -3.76 -1.05 -25.87
N GLU A 323 -4.41 -0.34 -26.79
CA GLU A 323 -4.53 -0.72 -28.20
C GLU A 323 -3.83 0.30 -29.07
N SER A 324 -3.42 -0.12 -30.27
CA SER A 324 -2.72 0.74 -31.20
C SER A 324 -3.54 2.00 -31.53
N GLY A 325 -3.15 3.13 -30.99
CA GLY A 325 -3.78 4.44 -31.20
C GLY A 325 -5.07 4.71 -30.46
N SER A 326 -5.62 3.73 -29.69
CA SER A 326 -6.86 3.86 -28.93
C SER A 326 -6.76 3.17 -27.56
N GLY A 327 -7.83 3.20 -26.76
CA GLY A 327 -7.88 2.58 -25.44
C GLY A 327 -7.19 3.39 -24.35
N PRO A 328 -7.25 2.91 -23.09
CA PRO A 328 -6.69 3.59 -21.94
C PRO A 328 -5.15 3.51 -21.91
N ILE A 329 -4.52 4.43 -21.20
CA ILE A 329 -3.09 4.39 -20.84
C ILE A 329 -2.88 3.71 -19.48
N LEU A 330 -3.95 3.62 -18.67
CA LEU A 330 -3.97 2.97 -17.38
C LEU A 330 -5.31 2.25 -17.19
N GLN A 331 -5.27 1.03 -16.66
CA GLN A 331 -6.42 0.32 -16.11
C GLN A 331 -6.15 -0.08 -14.67
N ALA A 332 -7.16 0.09 -13.80
CA ALA A 332 -7.06 -0.22 -12.38
C ALA A 332 -8.38 -0.70 -11.79
N ALA A 333 -8.29 -1.49 -10.72
CA ALA A 333 -9.46 -2.00 -10.03
C ALA A 333 -10.02 -1.01 -9.00
N PHE A 334 -9.15 -0.36 -8.24
CA PHE A 334 -9.55 0.67 -7.28
C PHE A 334 -8.49 1.76 -7.15
N PHE A 335 -8.81 2.84 -6.43
CA PHE A 335 -7.83 3.86 -6.10
C PHE A 335 -7.92 4.29 -4.63
N LEU A 336 -6.79 4.70 -4.09
CA LEU A 336 -6.65 5.28 -2.75
C LEU A 336 -5.37 6.13 -2.72
N GLY A 337 -5.40 7.29 -2.05
CA GLY A 337 -4.23 8.15 -1.99
C GLY A 337 -4.41 9.40 -1.12
N PRO A 338 -3.53 10.39 -1.24
CA PRO A 338 -3.65 11.68 -0.56
C PRO A 338 -4.75 12.55 -1.18
N GLU A 339 -5.17 13.61 -0.47
CA GLU A 339 -6.21 14.54 -0.96
C GLU A 339 -5.84 15.20 -2.30
N GLU A 340 -4.56 15.49 -2.52
CA GLU A 340 -4.06 16.01 -3.81
C GLU A 340 -4.39 15.08 -4.97
N PHE A 341 -4.32 13.75 -4.75
CA PHE A 341 -4.68 12.76 -5.76
C PHE A 341 -6.16 12.82 -6.11
N TYR A 342 -7.05 12.90 -5.09
CA TYR A 342 -8.49 12.99 -5.32
C TYR A 342 -8.86 14.31 -6.00
N ARG A 343 -8.23 15.42 -5.59
CA ARG A 343 -8.40 16.70 -6.23
C ARG A 343 -8.01 16.63 -7.72
N ARG A 344 -6.85 16.05 -8.01
CA ARG A 344 -6.41 15.87 -9.42
C ARG A 344 -7.38 14.99 -10.23
N LEU A 345 -7.92 13.92 -9.65
CA LEU A 345 -8.91 13.08 -10.32
C LEU A 345 -10.24 13.82 -10.59
N ARG A 346 -10.67 14.69 -9.68
CA ARG A 346 -11.86 15.54 -9.91
C ARG A 346 -11.63 16.56 -11.04
N ASP A 347 -10.41 17.09 -11.13
CA ASP A 347 -10.03 18.14 -12.08
C ASP A 347 -9.61 17.60 -13.47
N LEU A 348 -9.68 16.29 -13.72
CA LEU A 348 -9.36 15.70 -15.03
C LEU A 348 -10.31 16.23 -16.12
N GLY A 349 -9.73 16.63 -17.26
CA GLY A 349 -10.50 16.83 -18.49
C GLY A 349 -11.10 15.52 -19.00
N ASP A 350 -12.09 15.59 -19.87
CA ASP A 350 -12.82 14.38 -20.32
C ASP A 350 -11.87 13.40 -21.06
N GLU A 351 -10.97 13.88 -21.93
CA GLU A 351 -9.99 13.03 -22.63
C GLU A 351 -9.01 12.35 -21.66
N GLU A 352 -8.50 13.07 -20.65
CA GLU A 352 -7.62 12.50 -19.63
C GLU A 352 -8.38 11.44 -18.80
N ARG A 353 -9.62 11.73 -18.41
CA ARG A 353 -10.47 10.81 -17.63
C ARG A 353 -10.74 9.54 -18.40
N ASP A 354 -11.11 9.64 -19.69
CA ASP A 354 -11.39 8.49 -20.56
C ASP A 354 -10.14 7.67 -20.89
N SER A 355 -8.95 8.24 -20.69
CA SER A 355 -7.69 7.50 -20.79
C SER A 355 -7.37 6.63 -19.56
N ILE A 356 -8.16 6.73 -18.49
CA ILE A 356 -8.02 5.97 -17.24
C ILE A 356 -9.24 5.07 -17.08
N LEU A 357 -9.05 3.76 -17.23
CA LEU A 357 -10.11 2.77 -17.09
C LEU A 357 -10.14 2.23 -15.66
N MET A 358 -11.18 2.57 -14.91
CA MET A 358 -11.51 1.90 -13.66
C MET A 358 -12.43 0.71 -13.95
N THR A 359 -12.05 -0.52 -13.54
CA THR A 359 -12.70 -1.75 -14.00
C THR A 359 -12.64 -2.86 -12.95
N SER A 360 -13.30 -4.01 -13.23
CA SER A 360 -13.26 -5.20 -12.36
C SER A 360 -11.84 -5.71 -12.12
N VAL A 361 -11.60 -6.19 -10.89
CA VAL A 361 -10.34 -6.85 -10.51
C VAL A 361 -10.08 -8.11 -11.33
N LEU A 362 -11.10 -8.79 -11.83
CA LEU A 362 -10.98 -9.94 -12.72
C LEU A 362 -10.27 -9.56 -14.03
N ARG A 363 -10.58 -8.37 -14.56
CA ARG A 363 -9.93 -7.86 -15.78
C ARG A 363 -8.50 -7.41 -15.54
N VAL A 364 -8.20 -6.86 -14.35
CA VAL A 364 -6.87 -6.30 -14.05
C VAL A 364 -5.90 -7.36 -13.56
N ASN A 365 -6.32 -8.21 -12.62
CA ASN A 365 -5.47 -9.15 -11.90
C ASN A 365 -5.38 -10.53 -12.58
N ASP A 366 -6.12 -10.75 -13.68
CA ASP A 366 -6.18 -12.02 -14.39
C ASP A 366 -6.08 -11.80 -15.90
N LEU A 367 -5.92 -12.88 -16.65
CA LEU A 367 -6.02 -12.91 -18.11
C LEU A 367 -7.42 -13.36 -18.56
N PHE A 368 -8.32 -13.60 -17.64
CA PHE A 368 -9.65 -14.13 -17.89
C PHE A 368 -10.53 -13.18 -18.72
N GLY A 369 -11.37 -13.76 -19.57
CA GLY A 369 -12.30 -13.05 -20.44
C GLY A 369 -11.69 -12.72 -21.80
N GLU A 370 -10.94 -11.64 -21.92
CA GLU A 370 -10.30 -11.20 -23.17
C GLU A 370 -8.79 -11.56 -23.20
N GLU A 371 -8.46 -12.82 -22.96
CA GLU A 371 -7.07 -13.27 -22.76
C GLU A 371 -6.13 -12.83 -23.90
N SER A 372 -6.54 -12.98 -25.16
CA SER A 372 -5.72 -12.60 -26.31
C SER A 372 -5.40 -11.10 -26.34
N LEU A 373 -6.36 -10.25 -25.94
CA LEU A 373 -6.15 -8.81 -25.83
C LEU A 373 -5.23 -8.50 -24.65
N ALA A 374 -5.50 -9.07 -23.48
CA ALA A 374 -4.69 -8.88 -22.28
C ALA A 374 -3.22 -9.28 -22.51
N ARG A 375 -2.95 -10.39 -23.20
CA ARG A 375 -1.60 -10.83 -23.57
C ARG A 375 -0.90 -9.82 -24.47
N ARG A 376 -1.58 -9.29 -25.50
CA ARG A 376 -0.99 -8.26 -26.37
C ARG A 376 -0.71 -6.94 -25.64
N GLN A 377 -1.62 -6.51 -24.77
CA GLN A 377 -1.48 -5.27 -24.01
C GLN A 377 -0.35 -5.33 -22.97
N ARG A 378 -0.20 -6.50 -22.32
CA ARG A 378 0.71 -6.70 -21.17
C ARG A 378 2.06 -7.29 -21.59
N HIS A 379 2.54 -6.99 -22.78
CA HIS A 379 3.87 -7.40 -23.19
C HIS A 379 4.97 -6.70 -22.37
N ASP A 380 6.13 -7.34 -22.22
CA ASP A 380 7.25 -6.85 -21.41
C ASP A 380 6.81 -6.34 -20.01
N ALA A 381 5.83 -7.00 -19.40
CA ALA A 381 5.25 -6.55 -18.15
C ALA A 381 6.24 -6.64 -16.99
N ARG A 382 6.24 -5.63 -16.13
CA ARG A 382 6.96 -5.62 -14.85
C ARG A 382 5.92 -5.47 -13.75
N PHE A 383 5.68 -6.57 -13.04
CA PHE A 383 4.77 -6.63 -11.91
C PHE A 383 5.57 -6.53 -10.63
N ILE A 384 5.54 -5.35 -10.03
CA ILE A 384 6.41 -4.95 -8.91
C ILE A 384 5.56 -4.93 -7.64
N ASN A 385 5.86 -5.83 -6.71
CA ASN A 385 5.15 -6.00 -5.45
C ASN A 385 6.11 -6.04 -4.27
N ILE A 386 5.60 -5.75 -3.07
CA ILE A 386 6.37 -5.76 -1.83
C ILE A 386 6.08 -7.05 -1.07
N CYS A 387 7.10 -7.69 -0.51
CA CYS A 387 6.95 -8.79 0.44
C CYS A 387 7.63 -8.49 1.77
N MET A 388 7.24 -9.20 2.82
CA MET A 388 7.87 -9.06 4.14
C MET A 388 9.20 -9.79 4.24
N MET A 389 9.26 -10.99 3.70
CA MET A 389 10.44 -11.86 3.78
C MET A 389 10.56 -12.75 2.55
N VAL A 390 11.79 -13.21 2.27
CA VAL A 390 12.09 -14.23 1.25
C VAL A 390 12.95 -15.31 1.87
N THR A 391 12.62 -16.58 1.62
CA THR A 391 13.43 -17.72 2.05
C THR A 391 14.56 -17.98 1.07
N LEU A 392 15.65 -18.65 1.51
CA LEU A 392 16.75 -19.03 0.60
C LEU A 392 16.36 -20.01 -0.51
N SER A 393 15.16 -20.57 -0.47
CA SER A 393 14.58 -21.34 -1.59
C SER A 393 13.86 -20.45 -2.61
N GLY A 394 13.68 -19.15 -2.33
CA GLY A 394 12.97 -18.18 -3.17
C GLY A 394 11.46 -18.11 -2.94
N ALA A 395 10.92 -18.76 -1.89
CA ALA A 395 9.54 -18.56 -1.49
C ALA A 395 9.39 -17.21 -0.76
N ALA A 396 8.29 -16.47 -1.03
CA ALA A 396 8.05 -15.17 -0.39
C ALA A 396 6.88 -15.20 0.60
N VAL A 397 6.98 -14.34 1.61
CA VAL A 397 6.02 -14.17 2.70
C VAL A 397 5.52 -12.74 2.69
N SER A 398 4.20 -12.53 2.66
CA SER A 398 3.61 -11.18 2.58
C SER A 398 2.44 -10.95 3.53
N ASP A 399 1.65 -11.96 3.87
CA ASP A 399 0.35 -11.80 4.52
C ASP A 399 0.24 -12.44 5.90
N GLY A 400 1.13 -13.38 6.27
CA GLY A 400 1.02 -14.14 7.51
C GLY A 400 2.34 -14.35 8.25
N LEU A 401 2.25 -14.70 9.53
CA LEU A 401 3.36 -15.04 10.40
C LEU A 401 3.49 -16.55 10.58
N ALA A 402 4.67 -17.00 11.03
CA ALA A 402 4.95 -18.42 11.29
C ALA A 402 4.07 -19.05 12.39
N ASP A 403 3.50 -18.22 13.26
CA ASP A 403 2.57 -18.64 14.32
C ASP A 403 1.11 -18.72 13.85
N GLY A 404 0.84 -18.52 12.56
CA GLY A 404 -0.48 -18.59 11.95
C GLY A 404 -1.28 -17.28 11.97
N ARG A 405 -0.78 -16.21 12.61
CA ARG A 405 -1.49 -14.92 12.60
C ARG A 405 -1.40 -14.24 11.24
N VAL A 406 -2.52 -13.68 10.81
CA VAL A 406 -2.64 -12.90 9.58
C VAL A 406 -2.20 -11.45 9.82
N VAL A 407 -1.24 -10.99 9.03
CA VAL A 407 -0.72 -9.61 9.09
C VAL A 407 -1.58 -8.67 8.25
N SER A 408 -1.94 -9.09 7.04
CA SER A 408 -2.68 -8.26 6.08
C SER A 408 -3.64 -9.09 5.23
N GLY A 409 -3.28 -9.41 4.03
CA GLY A 409 -3.99 -10.23 3.06
C GLY A 409 -3.13 -10.36 1.82
N VAL A 410 -3.45 -11.33 0.98
CA VAL A 410 -2.71 -11.58 -0.27
C VAL A 410 -2.96 -10.45 -1.28
N GLY A 411 -4.19 -9.87 -1.29
CA GLY A 411 -4.59 -8.94 -2.33
C GLY A 411 -4.47 -9.58 -3.72
N GLY A 412 -3.90 -8.85 -4.65
CA GLY A 412 -3.60 -9.33 -6.00
C GLY A 412 -2.16 -9.78 -6.22
N GLN A 413 -1.31 -9.80 -5.19
CA GLN A 413 0.11 -10.13 -5.37
C GLN A 413 0.30 -11.49 -6.04
N TYR A 414 -0.41 -12.52 -5.58
CA TYR A 414 -0.33 -13.85 -6.19
C TYR A 414 -0.74 -13.83 -7.67
N ASN A 415 -1.81 -13.09 -8.00
CA ASN A 415 -2.29 -12.98 -9.39
C ASN A 415 -1.20 -12.42 -10.32
N PHE A 416 -0.57 -11.31 -9.93
CA PHE A 416 0.49 -10.69 -10.74
C PHE A 416 1.74 -11.56 -10.83
N VAL A 417 2.11 -12.26 -9.75
CA VAL A 417 3.22 -13.20 -9.78
C VAL A 417 2.93 -14.36 -10.72
N ALA A 418 1.75 -14.99 -10.62
CA ALA A 418 1.35 -16.08 -11.51
C ALA A 418 1.28 -15.62 -12.97
N MET A 419 0.63 -14.48 -13.22
CA MET A 419 0.50 -13.90 -14.56
C MET A 419 1.86 -13.58 -15.19
N ALA A 420 2.87 -13.16 -14.40
CA ALA A 420 4.23 -12.94 -14.90
C ALA A 420 4.88 -14.21 -15.46
N HIS A 421 4.46 -15.40 -14.99
CA HIS A 421 4.95 -16.67 -15.51
C HIS A 421 4.18 -17.19 -16.73
N GLU A 422 3.01 -16.61 -17.01
CA GLU A 422 2.17 -16.96 -18.15
C GLU A 422 2.36 -16.03 -19.35
N LEU A 423 2.77 -14.78 -19.11
CA LEU A 423 2.99 -13.76 -20.13
C LEU A 423 4.42 -13.83 -20.69
N GLU A 424 4.53 -13.70 -22.00
CA GLU A 424 5.82 -13.64 -22.67
C GLU A 424 6.64 -12.42 -22.20
N ARG A 425 7.89 -12.64 -21.82
CA ARG A 425 8.85 -11.62 -21.36
C ARG A 425 8.39 -10.81 -20.14
N ALA A 426 7.36 -11.25 -19.44
CA ALA A 426 6.94 -10.62 -18.19
C ALA A 426 7.81 -11.10 -17.02
N ARG A 427 8.01 -10.21 -16.05
CA ARG A 427 8.77 -10.49 -14.83
C ARG A 427 7.98 -10.06 -13.59
N SER A 428 7.97 -10.93 -12.59
CA SER A 428 7.56 -10.59 -11.24
C SER A 428 8.76 -10.10 -10.45
N ILE A 429 8.66 -8.91 -9.87
CA ILE A 429 9.72 -8.28 -9.09
C ILE A 429 9.22 -8.08 -7.67
N LEU A 430 9.81 -8.81 -6.72
CA LEU A 430 9.48 -8.71 -5.30
C LEU A 430 10.51 -7.82 -4.60
N LEU A 431 10.02 -6.77 -3.96
CA LEU A 431 10.81 -5.78 -3.26
C LEU A 431 10.73 -6.02 -1.75
N LEU A 432 11.85 -5.92 -1.07
CA LEU A 432 11.89 -5.90 0.39
C LEU A 432 13.15 -5.20 0.90
N ARG A 433 13.07 -4.56 2.05
CA ARG A 433 14.29 -4.19 2.78
C ARG A 433 14.97 -5.45 3.29
N SER A 434 16.28 -5.54 3.19
CA SER A 434 17.05 -6.70 3.65
C SER A 434 16.87 -6.97 5.15
N THR A 435 16.53 -5.95 5.92
CA THR A 435 16.36 -6.05 7.38
C THR A 435 15.10 -5.35 7.89
N ARG A 436 14.64 -5.78 9.07
CA ARG A 436 13.60 -5.13 9.87
C ARG A 436 14.03 -4.93 11.31
N GLU A 437 13.40 -4.00 12.00
CA GLU A 437 13.50 -3.87 13.44
C GLU A 437 12.34 -4.61 14.12
N ALA A 438 12.64 -5.55 15.00
CA ALA A 438 11.66 -6.31 15.78
C ALA A 438 12.12 -6.42 17.23
N GLY A 439 11.28 -5.99 18.18
CA GLY A 439 11.60 -6.09 19.63
C GLY A 439 12.91 -5.40 20.04
N GLY A 440 13.31 -4.32 19.36
CA GLY A 440 14.57 -3.61 19.62
C GLY A 440 15.82 -4.31 19.07
N ARG A 441 15.63 -5.31 18.21
CA ARG A 441 16.70 -6.03 17.50
C ARG A 441 16.53 -5.87 16.00
N VAL A 442 17.65 -5.88 15.29
CA VAL A 442 17.64 -5.95 13.82
C VAL A 442 17.64 -7.41 13.41
N GLU A 443 16.72 -7.78 12.53
CA GLU A 443 16.57 -9.11 11.97
C GLU A 443 16.63 -9.08 10.46
N SER A 444 17.08 -10.19 9.85
CA SER A 444 17.07 -10.35 8.40
C SER A 444 15.66 -10.63 7.88
N ASN A 445 15.31 -10.03 6.75
CA ASN A 445 14.12 -10.38 5.95
C ASN A 445 14.42 -11.45 4.90
N ILE A 446 15.71 -11.73 4.63
CA ILE A 446 16.12 -12.91 3.87
C ILE A 446 16.45 -13.98 4.91
N VAL A 447 15.69 -15.07 4.92
CA VAL A 447 15.74 -16.13 5.94
C VAL A 447 15.98 -17.50 5.30
N PHE A 448 16.54 -18.44 6.06
CA PHE A 448 16.76 -19.80 5.52
C PHE A 448 15.42 -20.49 5.19
N ASN A 449 14.47 -20.42 6.10
CA ASN A 449 13.13 -20.99 5.98
C ASN A 449 12.14 -20.20 6.83
N TYR A 450 10.83 -20.32 6.53
CA TYR A 450 9.77 -19.70 7.32
C TYR A 450 8.53 -20.57 7.37
N GLY A 451 7.74 -20.49 8.45
CA GLY A 451 6.56 -21.34 8.68
C GLY A 451 5.32 -20.96 7.86
N HIS A 452 5.34 -19.85 7.13
CA HIS A 452 4.26 -19.37 6.26
C HIS A 452 4.81 -19.01 4.88
N VAL A 453 4.02 -19.22 3.83
CA VAL A 453 4.39 -18.91 2.44
C VAL A 453 3.18 -18.31 1.72
N THR A 454 3.36 -17.11 1.16
CA THR A 454 2.36 -16.47 0.28
C THR A 454 2.62 -16.82 -1.18
N ILE A 455 3.89 -16.67 -1.63
CA ILE A 455 4.32 -17.01 -2.99
C ILE A 455 5.22 -18.24 -2.94
N PRO A 456 4.81 -19.36 -3.53
CA PRO A 456 5.58 -20.60 -3.50
C PRO A 456 6.86 -20.48 -4.35
N ARG A 457 7.90 -21.22 -3.97
CA ARG A 457 9.24 -21.15 -4.58
C ARG A 457 9.30 -21.45 -6.09
N HIS A 458 8.34 -22.16 -6.63
CA HIS A 458 8.28 -22.45 -8.07
C HIS A 458 7.79 -21.24 -8.90
N LEU A 459 7.32 -20.18 -8.24
CA LEU A 459 7.01 -18.87 -8.84
C LEU A 459 8.06 -17.81 -8.50
N ARG A 460 9.26 -18.22 -8.05
CA ARG A 460 10.38 -17.31 -7.82
C ARG A 460 10.85 -16.68 -9.12
N ASP A 461 11.13 -15.37 -9.07
CA ASP A 461 11.57 -14.63 -10.26
C ASP A 461 12.65 -13.62 -9.92
N VAL A 462 12.33 -12.34 -9.73
CA VAL A 462 13.31 -11.31 -9.35
C VAL A 462 13.04 -10.86 -7.92
N VAL A 463 14.09 -10.77 -7.12
CA VAL A 463 14.05 -10.18 -5.77
C VAL A 463 15.02 -8.99 -5.72
N VAL A 464 14.56 -7.86 -5.16
CA VAL A 464 15.35 -6.63 -5.04
C VAL A 464 15.39 -6.20 -3.57
N THR A 465 16.59 -5.93 -3.08
CA THR A 465 16.82 -5.24 -1.81
C THR A 465 17.58 -3.92 -2.05
N GLU A 466 17.83 -3.18 -1.00
CA GLU A 466 18.67 -1.99 -1.04
C GLU A 466 20.13 -2.27 -1.47
N TYR A 467 20.53 -3.53 -1.48
CA TYR A 467 21.90 -3.95 -1.83
C TYR A 467 22.02 -4.53 -3.24
N GLY A 468 20.94 -4.76 -3.96
CA GLY A 468 21.01 -5.22 -5.36
C GLY A 468 19.82 -6.06 -5.80
N VAL A 469 20.04 -6.78 -6.90
CA VAL A 469 19.04 -7.59 -7.61
C VAL A 469 19.48 -9.05 -7.65
N ALA A 470 18.56 -9.95 -7.29
CA ALA A 470 18.71 -11.39 -7.45
C ALA A 470 17.73 -11.90 -8.53
N ASP A 471 18.27 -12.37 -9.67
CA ASP A 471 17.52 -13.02 -10.76
C ASP A 471 17.47 -14.52 -10.48
N LEU A 472 16.27 -15.02 -10.12
CA LEU A 472 16.06 -16.39 -9.62
C LEU A 472 15.35 -17.31 -10.61
N ARG A 473 14.77 -16.76 -11.70
CA ARG A 473 14.01 -17.55 -12.67
C ARG A 473 14.91 -18.54 -13.39
N GLY A 474 14.55 -19.83 -13.37
CA GLY A 474 15.31 -20.90 -14.03
C GLY A 474 16.60 -21.30 -13.30
N ARG A 475 16.86 -20.80 -12.09
CA ARG A 475 18.07 -21.09 -11.32
C ARG A 475 17.89 -22.34 -10.44
N THR A 476 19.00 -23.04 -10.20
CA THR A 476 19.08 -24.13 -9.21
C THR A 476 18.94 -23.59 -7.79
N ASP A 477 18.64 -24.44 -6.82
CA ASP A 477 18.54 -24.03 -5.41
C ASP A 477 19.85 -23.42 -4.87
N ALA A 478 21.00 -23.93 -5.32
CA ALA A 478 22.30 -23.38 -4.92
C ALA A 478 22.53 -21.97 -5.49
N GLU A 479 22.22 -21.75 -6.77
CA GLU A 479 22.31 -20.41 -7.39
C GLU A 479 21.35 -19.42 -6.76
N VAL A 480 20.13 -19.85 -6.41
CA VAL A 480 19.13 -19.03 -5.72
C VAL A 480 19.61 -18.62 -4.33
N ALA A 481 20.12 -19.58 -3.54
CA ALA A 481 20.68 -19.29 -2.22
C ALA A 481 21.86 -18.32 -2.32
N ALA A 482 22.76 -18.52 -3.27
CA ALA A 482 23.91 -17.66 -3.53
C ALA A 482 23.47 -16.22 -3.90
N ALA A 483 22.51 -16.07 -4.83
CA ALA A 483 22.01 -14.77 -5.28
C ALA A 483 21.31 -14.01 -4.15
N LEU A 484 20.50 -14.68 -3.32
CA LEU A 484 19.80 -14.06 -2.20
C LEU A 484 20.77 -13.65 -1.08
N ILE A 485 21.79 -14.46 -0.78
CA ILE A 485 22.83 -14.10 0.20
C ILE A 485 23.61 -12.87 -0.28
N ALA A 486 23.90 -12.76 -1.58
CA ALA A 486 24.63 -11.63 -2.14
C ALA A 486 23.91 -10.28 -1.99
N ILE A 487 22.57 -10.27 -1.87
CA ILE A 487 21.76 -9.06 -1.64
C ILE A 487 21.28 -8.93 -0.18
N THR A 488 21.82 -9.75 0.72
CA THR A 488 21.52 -9.70 2.17
C THR A 488 22.45 -8.71 2.87
N ASP A 489 21.97 -8.08 3.95
CA ASP A 489 22.81 -7.28 4.85
C ASP A 489 23.96 -8.11 5.41
N ALA A 490 25.17 -7.56 5.37
CA ALA A 490 26.41 -8.27 5.70
C ALA A 490 26.41 -8.92 7.10
N ARG A 491 25.68 -8.33 8.06
CA ARG A 491 25.53 -8.89 9.41
C ARG A 491 24.92 -10.30 9.46
N PHE A 492 24.17 -10.69 8.43
CA PHE A 492 23.40 -11.95 8.40
C PHE A 492 23.94 -12.96 7.40
N GLN A 493 24.78 -12.54 6.44
CA GLN A 493 25.28 -13.40 5.34
C GLN A 493 25.97 -14.66 5.86
N GLU A 494 26.94 -14.53 6.77
CA GLU A 494 27.69 -15.68 7.30
C GLU A 494 26.79 -16.71 8.02
N GLY A 495 25.76 -16.25 8.71
CA GLY A 495 24.77 -17.11 9.36
C GLY A 495 23.99 -17.94 8.33
N LEU A 496 23.53 -17.29 7.25
CA LEU A 496 22.81 -17.93 6.16
C LEU A 496 23.71 -18.92 5.40
N VAL A 497 24.98 -18.56 5.13
CA VAL A 497 25.96 -19.44 4.48
C VAL A 497 26.15 -20.73 5.29
N ARG A 498 26.41 -20.61 6.61
CA ARG A 498 26.59 -21.78 7.48
C ARG A 498 25.37 -22.71 7.44
N THR A 499 24.17 -22.15 7.56
CA THR A 499 22.92 -22.92 7.53
C THR A 499 22.69 -23.57 6.17
N ALA A 500 22.92 -22.84 5.07
CA ALA A 500 22.74 -23.37 3.71
C ALA A 500 23.74 -24.49 3.39
N LYS A 501 25.01 -24.36 3.81
CA LYS A 501 26.01 -25.44 3.66
C LYS A 501 25.66 -26.66 4.49
N ALA A 502 25.25 -26.50 5.73
CA ALA A 502 24.83 -27.60 6.61
C ALA A 502 23.61 -28.35 6.05
N ALA A 503 22.71 -27.64 5.34
CA ALA A 503 21.56 -28.22 4.68
C ALA A 503 21.84 -28.74 3.26
N GLY A 504 23.10 -28.73 2.80
CA GLY A 504 23.47 -29.17 1.44
C GLY A 504 22.92 -28.28 0.32
N LYS A 505 22.58 -27.02 0.61
CA LYS A 505 22.02 -26.06 -0.36
C LYS A 505 23.07 -25.16 -1.00
N LEU A 506 24.31 -25.16 -0.47
CA LEU A 506 25.47 -24.49 -1.05
C LEU A 506 26.67 -25.44 -1.05
N PRO A 507 27.57 -25.34 -2.07
CA PRO A 507 28.86 -26.02 -2.04
C PRO A 507 29.66 -25.61 -0.81
N LEU A 508 30.45 -26.54 -0.23
CA LEU A 508 31.23 -26.29 0.98
C LEU A 508 32.32 -25.21 0.78
N ASP A 509 32.84 -25.10 -0.44
CA ASP A 509 33.85 -24.13 -0.86
C ASP A 509 33.27 -22.79 -1.32
N TRP A 510 31.95 -22.67 -1.46
CA TRP A 510 31.30 -21.41 -1.89
C TRP A 510 31.67 -20.27 -0.92
N ARG A 511 31.95 -19.10 -1.48
CA ARG A 511 32.29 -17.88 -0.74
C ARG A 511 31.32 -16.74 -1.12
N ILE A 512 31.10 -15.84 -0.15
CA ILE A 512 30.35 -14.60 -0.41
C ILE A 512 31.15 -13.77 -1.42
N PRO A 513 30.51 -13.26 -2.49
CA PRO A 513 31.19 -12.36 -3.43
C PRO A 513 31.75 -11.12 -2.71
N GLU A 514 32.94 -10.67 -3.13
CA GLU A 514 33.65 -9.56 -2.47
C GLU A 514 32.80 -8.28 -2.43
N GLU A 515 32.11 -7.98 -3.52
CA GLU A 515 31.23 -6.83 -3.67
C GLU A 515 30.02 -6.84 -2.71
N ALA A 516 29.64 -8.01 -2.20
CA ALA A 516 28.52 -8.17 -1.25
C ALA A 516 28.96 -8.06 0.22
N LEU A 517 30.25 -8.15 0.52
CA LEU A 517 30.77 -8.04 1.89
C LEU A 517 30.50 -6.67 2.53
N ASP A 518 30.33 -5.64 1.73
CA ASP A 518 30.08 -4.26 2.11
C ASP A 518 28.58 -3.88 2.15
N ASN A 519 27.68 -4.85 2.13
CA ASN A 519 26.22 -4.62 2.22
C ASN A 519 25.83 -4.12 3.63
N THR A 520 26.16 -2.88 3.92
CA THR A 520 25.87 -2.25 5.22
C THR A 520 25.08 -0.94 5.06
N PRO A 521 24.22 -0.58 6.03
CA PRO A 521 23.51 0.70 6.01
C PRO A 521 24.45 1.91 5.92
N ALA A 522 25.61 1.85 6.57
CA ALA A 522 26.60 2.93 6.54
C ALA A 522 27.19 3.12 5.13
N ARG A 523 27.54 2.04 4.45
CA ARG A 523 28.06 2.10 3.07
C ARG A 523 27.00 2.59 2.09
N LEU A 524 25.76 2.11 2.24
CA LEU A 524 24.62 2.57 1.46
C LEU A 524 24.39 4.08 1.63
N ALA A 525 24.35 4.55 2.87
CA ALA A 525 24.20 5.98 3.17
C ALA A 525 25.32 6.82 2.54
N ALA A 526 26.58 6.35 2.62
CA ALA A 526 27.72 7.03 1.99
C ALA A 526 27.59 7.12 0.45
N ARG A 527 27.12 6.04 -0.21
CA ARG A 527 26.89 6.02 -1.67
C ARG A 527 25.80 6.99 -2.09
N LEU A 528 24.72 7.11 -1.32
CA LEU A 528 23.59 7.98 -1.65
C LEU A 528 23.70 9.41 -1.11
N ALA A 529 24.70 9.69 -0.24
CA ALA A 529 24.91 11.04 0.32
C ALA A 529 25.03 12.15 -0.75
N PRO A 530 25.76 11.96 -1.89
CA PRO A 530 25.85 12.98 -2.94
C PRO A 530 24.49 13.28 -3.59
N LEU A 531 23.60 12.28 -3.71
CA LEU A 531 22.25 12.45 -4.24
C LEU A 531 21.36 13.20 -3.26
N ALA A 532 21.44 12.84 -1.98
CA ALA A 532 20.70 13.53 -0.92
C ALA A 532 21.12 15.01 -0.82
N ALA A 533 22.42 15.30 -0.89
CA ALA A 533 22.94 16.68 -0.90
C ALA A 533 22.45 17.51 -2.10
N ARG A 534 22.14 16.88 -3.23
CA ARG A 534 21.55 17.51 -4.42
C ARG A 534 20.01 17.55 -4.38
N GLY A 535 19.36 17.07 -3.31
CA GLY A 535 17.91 17.00 -3.19
C GLY A 535 17.24 15.95 -4.10
N LEU A 536 18.00 15.00 -4.66
CA LEU A 536 17.48 13.97 -5.58
C LEU A 536 16.85 12.77 -4.86
N ALA A 537 17.16 12.58 -3.58
CA ALA A 537 16.58 11.53 -2.74
C ALA A 537 15.86 12.13 -1.51
N PRO A 538 14.81 12.97 -1.71
CA PRO A 538 14.10 13.60 -0.61
C PRO A 538 13.20 12.60 0.11
N MET A 539 12.88 12.90 1.39
CA MET A 539 11.98 12.06 2.20
C MET A 539 10.56 11.95 1.62
N PHE A 540 10.07 12.98 0.95
CA PHE A 540 8.73 13.05 0.36
C PHE A 540 8.78 13.47 -1.12
N PRO A 541 9.31 12.62 -2.01
CA PRO A 541 9.49 12.98 -3.42
C PRO A 541 8.18 13.18 -4.20
N LEU A 542 7.09 12.62 -3.71
CA LEU A 542 5.76 12.74 -4.30
C LEU A 542 4.90 13.79 -3.59
N GLY A 543 5.51 14.64 -2.74
CA GLY A 543 4.79 15.60 -1.91
C GLY A 543 4.33 15.00 -0.59
N THR A 544 3.76 15.84 0.27
CA THR A 544 3.24 15.43 1.58
C THR A 544 2.22 16.43 2.10
N ASP A 545 1.27 15.96 2.92
CA ASP A 545 0.30 16.78 3.64
C ASP A 545 0.87 17.38 4.94
N PHE A 546 2.12 17.03 5.28
CA PHE A 546 2.81 17.61 6.43
C PHE A 546 3.31 19.02 6.11
N ASP A 547 3.07 19.96 7.03
CA ASP A 547 3.62 21.31 6.94
C ASP A 547 5.15 21.33 7.17
N ALA A 548 5.80 22.47 6.98
CA ALA A 548 7.25 22.59 7.08
C ALA A 548 7.80 22.23 8.48
N ASP A 549 7.09 22.57 9.56
CA ASP A 549 7.50 22.23 10.91
C ASP A 549 7.28 20.74 11.21
N GLU A 550 6.21 20.15 10.70
CA GLU A 550 5.95 18.71 10.76
C GLU A 550 7.00 17.90 9.99
N GLN A 551 7.38 18.35 8.79
CA GLN A 551 8.44 17.71 7.99
C GLN A 551 9.80 17.72 8.72
N ARG A 552 10.11 18.78 9.49
CA ARG A 552 11.31 18.83 10.35
C ARG A 552 11.20 17.89 11.56
N LEU A 553 10.01 17.75 12.13
CA LEU A 553 9.76 16.90 13.30
C LEU A 553 9.85 15.41 12.98
N ILE A 554 9.42 14.98 11.79
CA ILE A 554 9.39 13.55 11.43
C ILE A 554 10.77 12.88 11.57
N PRO A 555 11.87 13.35 10.94
CA PRO A 555 13.18 12.73 11.12
C PRO A 555 13.66 12.80 12.57
N ALA A 556 13.34 13.88 13.30
CA ALA A 556 13.68 14.03 14.70
C ALA A 556 12.98 12.98 15.58
N LEU A 557 11.68 12.77 15.39
CA LEU A 557 10.91 11.76 16.10
C LEU A 557 11.31 10.33 15.74
N MET A 558 11.63 10.07 14.46
CA MET A 558 12.18 8.79 14.00
C MET A 558 13.53 8.51 14.67
N TRP A 559 14.41 9.50 14.77
CA TRP A 559 15.69 9.38 15.46
C TRP A 559 15.49 9.10 16.95
N LEU A 560 14.57 9.79 17.63
CA LEU A 560 14.22 9.52 19.03
C LEU A 560 13.73 8.10 19.24
N LYS A 561 12.82 7.63 18.40
CA LYS A 561 12.26 6.27 18.46
C LYS A 561 13.37 5.22 18.34
N ARG A 562 14.27 5.35 17.35
CA ARG A 562 15.42 4.45 17.16
C ARG A 562 16.39 4.51 18.36
N SER A 563 16.69 5.71 18.84
CA SER A 563 17.59 5.88 20.00
C SER A 563 16.98 5.27 21.27
N ALA A 564 15.70 5.47 21.53
CA ALA A 564 15.00 4.93 22.68
C ALA A 564 14.81 3.39 22.64
N ALA A 565 14.93 2.77 21.47
CA ALA A 565 14.80 1.31 21.32
C ALA A 565 15.96 0.55 22.00
N THR A 566 17.14 1.16 22.16
CA THR A 566 18.32 0.52 22.74
C THR A 566 18.67 1.10 24.13
N TRP A 567 19.21 0.27 25.04
CA TRP A 567 19.63 0.74 26.35
C TRP A 567 20.76 1.80 26.28
N ARG A 568 21.72 1.64 25.36
CA ARG A 568 22.78 2.62 25.10
C ARG A 568 22.21 3.94 24.59
N GLY A 569 21.28 3.88 23.67
CA GLY A 569 20.58 5.07 23.17
C GLY A 569 19.80 5.80 24.27
N ARG A 570 19.13 5.08 25.19
CA ARG A 570 18.45 5.68 26.35
C ARG A 570 19.43 6.40 27.29
N LEU A 571 20.61 5.83 27.56
CA LEU A 571 21.64 6.48 28.33
C LEU A 571 22.17 7.75 27.62
N THR A 572 22.39 7.67 26.30
CA THR A 572 22.82 8.83 25.50
C THR A 572 21.76 9.94 25.51
N LEU A 573 20.49 9.61 25.41
CA LEU A 573 19.37 10.56 25.52
C LEU A 573 19.34 11.22 26.90
N ALA A 574 19.47 10.43 27.98
CA ALA A 574 19.47 10.93 29.34
C ALA A 574 20.66 11.88 29.63
N ALA A 575 21.85 11.52 29.18
CA ALA A 575 23.05 12.35 29.34
C ALA A 575 23.00 13.66 28.54
N ALA A 576 22.39 13.62 27.33
CA ALA A 576 22.30 14.79 26.45
C ALA A 576 21.15 15.74 26.84
N LEU A 577 20.18 15.27 27.63
CA LEU A 577 19.03 16.06 28.08
C LEU A 577 19.43 17.25 28.93
N ALA A 578 20.50 17.13 29.74
CA ALA A 578 21.01 18.19 30.63
C ALA A 578 21.46 19.46 29.86
N ASN A 579 21.80 19.33 28.57
CA ASN A 579 22.31 20.41 27.71
C ASN A 579 21.35 20.74 26.54
N ALA A 580 20.08 20.34 26.61
CA ALA A 580 19.12 20.43 25.50
C ALA A 580 18.27 21.69 25.59
N GLU A 581 18.88 22.90 25.58
CA GLU A 581 18.09 24.14 25.40
C GLU A 581 17.64 24.30 23.95
N PRO A 582 16.34 24.60 23.70
CA PRO A 582 15.81 24.83 22.36
C PRO A 582 16.47 26.05 21.70
N SER A 583 16.78 25.94 20.42
CA SER A 583 17.15 27.11 19.61
C SER A 583 15.91 27.95 19.26
N PRO A 584 16.06 29.22 18.84
CA PRO A 584 14.94 30.02 18.34
C PRO A 584 14.21 29.37 17.15
N GLU A 585 14.95 28.65 16.30
CA GLU A 585 14.39 27.93 15.15
C GLU A 585 13.55 26.70 15.56
N ASP A 586 13.84 26.08 16.70
CA ASP A 586 13.09 24.95 17.22
C ASP A 586 11.76 25.38 17.86
N SER A 587 11.59 26.66 18.16
CA SER A 587 10.43 27.19 18.89
C SER A 587 9.12 26.94 18.16
N ARG A 588 9.09 27.05 16.81
CA ARG A 588 7.89 26.77 16.03
C ARG A 588 7.52 25.29 16.05
N ALA A 589 8.50 24.41 15.85
CA ALA A 589 8.29 22.98 15.89
C ALA A 589 7.82 22.51 17.29
N LEU A 590 8.39 23.07 18.36
CA LEU A 590 7.95 22.83 19.74
C LEU A 590 6.54 23.37 20.01
N ALA A 591 6.21 24.57 19.48
CA ALA A 591 4.86 25.14 19.57
C ALA A 591 3.83 24.26 18.83
N ARG A 592 4.20 23.73 17.63
CA ARG A 592 3.38 22.80 16.86
C ARG A 592 3.06 21.52 17.66
N MET A 593 3.97 21.05 18.52
CA MET A 593 3.78 19.92 19.42
C MET A 593 3.11 20.26 20.75
N GLY A 594 2.74 21.54 20.99
CA GLY A 594 2.21 21.98 22.29
C GLY A 594 3.24 22.03 23.41
N LEU A 595 4.54 21.98 23.08
CA LEU A 595 5.65 21.92 24.04
C LEU A 595 6.37 23.26 24.24
N ALA A 596 5.92 24.36 23.62
CA ALA A 596 6.54 25.68 23.78
C ALA A 596 6.49 26.19 25.23
N ALA A 597 5.35 26.02 25.89
CA ALA A 597 5.12 26.38 27.30
C ALA A 597 4.95 25.09 28.13
N ALA A 598 6.01 24.30 28.23
CA ALA A 598 6.00 23.03 28.95
C ALA A 598 5.59 23.22 30.42
N ARG A 599 4.66 22.38 30.90
CA ARG A 599 4.15 22.37 32.27
C ARG A 599 4.52 21.06 32.96
N GLY A 600 5.21 21.18 34.11
CA GLY A 600 5.63 20.01 34.86
C GLY A 600 6.86 19.29 34.26
N ILE A 601 7.38 18.32 35.01
CA ILE A 601 8.65 17.64 34.70
C ILE A 601 8.59 16.86 33.37
N GLU A 602 7.48 16.17 33.14
CA GLU A 602 7.34 15.31 31.94
C GLU A 602 7.41 16.12 30.64
N GLU A 603 6.69 17.24 30.55
CA GLU A 603 6.70 18.08 29.34
C GLU A 603 8.05 18.79 29.13
N HIS A 604 8.75 19.15 30.21
CA HIS A 604 10.12 19.68 30.10
C HIS A 604 11.09 18.62 29.55
N VAL A 605 10.96 17.36 30.00
CA VAL A 605 11.75 16.24 29.46
C VAL A 605 11.43 16.02 27.98
N LEU A 606 10.15 15.96 27.59
CA LEU A 606 9.73 15.81 26.19
C LEU A 606 10.23 16.97 25.32
N ARG A 607 10.10 18.22 25.78
CA ARG A 607 10.63 19.41 25.11
C ARG A 607 12.14 19.29 24.86
N GLY A 608 12.92 18.92 25.89
CA GLY A 608 14.37 18.72 25.78
C GLY A 608 14.74 17.60 24.80
N LEU A 609 14.03 16.47 24.82
CA LEU A 609 14.24 15.36 23.89
C LEU A 609 13.97 15.77 22.44
N VAL A 610 12.87 16.48 22.17
CA VAL A 610 12.53 16.96 20.83
C VAL A 610 13.56 17.98 20.35
N ALA A 611 13.95 18.94 21.17
CA ALA A 611 14.99 19.94 20.84
C ALA A 611 16.34 19.28 20.52
N LEU A 612 16.75 18.28 21.32
CA LEU A 612 17.95 17.49 21.04
C LEU A 612 17.86 16.78 19.69
N ALA A 613 16.72 16.16 19.40
CA ALA A 613 16.51 15.42 18.15
C ALA A 613 16.52 16.34 16.93
N LEU A 614 15.85 17.48 17.00
CA LEU A 614 15.85 18.49 15.93
C LEU A 614 17.28 18.90 15.58
N ARG A 615 18.11 19.24 16.58
CA ARG A 615 19.52 19.57 16.35
C ARG A 615 20.33 18.44 15.72
N ARG A 616 20.09 17.19 16.15
CA ARG A 616 20.81 16.00 15.62
C ARG A 616 20.45 15.67 14.18
N THR A 617 19.26 16.06 13.74
CA THR A 617 18.77 15.77 12.38
C THR A 617 18.91 16.93 11.40
N GLN A 618 19.09 18.15 11.89
CA GLN A 618 19.41 19.34 11.06
C GLN A 618 20.88 19.37 10.61
N SER A 619 21.77 18.74 11.37
CA SER A 619 23.22 18.72 11.10
C SER A 619 23.63 17.64 10.09
N ARG A 620 22.67 16.99 9.46
CA ARG A 620 22.90 15.96 8.43
C ARG A 620 22.19 16.33 7.15
#